data_ed9b27c4121d0d258123c97d01a99a4b
#
_entry.id   ed9b27c4121d0d258123c97d01a99a4b
#
_cell.length_a   1.000
_cell.length_b   1.000
_cell.length_c   1.000
_cell.angle_alpha   90.00
_cell.angle_beta   90.00
_cell.angle_gamma   90.00
#
_symmetry.space_group_name_H-M   'P 1'
#
loop_
_entity.id
_entity.type
_entity.pdbx_description
1 polymer ?
#
loop_
_entity_poly.entity_id
_entity_poly.type
_entity_poly.pdbx_seq_one_letter_code
_entity_poly.pdbx_strand_id
1 'polypeptide(L)'
;MAGSDPLRSVDLGEIEPARSRHMWSRSSVALTASHAVVGQWDGTITAFDRQSLDVDWEVDHTDSPAGLLAFGDSIIAAGRGELGRIAAYDLETGDREWAYATADDIGAPTSDRMFEQPYVVDCVAGDDRLFAAARRYERDGETREWHSAVSALDSAGHVEWTYAVDASPIALDYNPSSDRLAVGYNRCMGDHDHGLVVLDTTTGEPAWLWDPGTEGDRRVGDVSFDGDRLAVTSHGDKRGYLLDSSGRKQWRVDLAVPTEIDGETLYAYPNHVHAHDGRVAFLTGNTYPEEGRETEGRHPHEHRILAVDSEGSELWDGDLGGFVHGTAAEGDRLVVPCAQNFRVRDAATHALRVFDLGAGETATERVEGVATAAAVDGETVALVEEPIVYHDEGAERGGYRLHLGTV
;
A
#
# COMPACT_ATOMS: atom_id res chain seq x y z
N MET A 1 -2.51 5.60 32.54
CA MET A 1 -2.92 5.25 31.17
C MET A 1 -4.43 5.17 31.20
N ALA A 2 -5.13 6.13 30.57
CA ALA A 2 -6.55 6.02 30.30
C ALA A 2 -6.67 4.90 29.24
N GLY A 3 -7.41 3.84 29.53
CA GLY A 3 -7.70 2.81 28.55
C GLY A 3 -8.49 3.48 27.41
N SER A 4 -8.03 3.33 26.17
CA SER A 4 -8.85 3.65 25.00
C SER A 4 -10.13 2.81 25.07
N ASP A 5 -11.26 3.41 24.70
CA ASP A 5 -12.47 2.61 24.52
C ASP A 5 -12.23 1.63 23.38
N PRO A 6 -12.72 0.36 23.50
CA PRO A 6 -12.52 -0.63 22.45
C PRO A 6 -13.11 -0.14 21.12
N LEU A 7 -12.45 -0.49 20.01
CA LEU A 7 -12.97 -0.18 18.68
C LEU A 7 -14.38 -0.76 18.53
N ARG A 8 -15.30 0.05 18.01
CA ARG A 8 -16.64 -0.43 17.62
C ARG A 8 -16.50 -1.21 16.32
N SER A 9 -17.36 -2.18 16.08
CA SER A 9 -17.30 -2.95 14.84
C SER A 9 -18.67 -3.17 14.22
N VAL A 10 -18.70 -3.29 12.89
CA VAL A 10 -19.85 -3.67 12.08
C VAL A 10 -19.45 -4.81 11.15
N ASP A 11 -20.38 -5.75 10.96
CA ASP A 11 -20.22 -6.89 10.07
C ASP A 11 -20.38 -6.44 8.61
N LEU A 12 -19.46 -6.88 7.72
CA LEU A 12 -19.43 -6.56 6.29
C LEU A 12 -20.01 -7.69 5.42
N GLY A 13 -20.56 -8.76 6.05
CA GLY A 13 -21.09 -9.90 5.35
C GLY A 13 -20.07 -11.04 5.17
N GLU A 14 -20.16 -11.74 4.05
CA GLU A 14 -19.37 -12.95 3.80
C GLU A 14 -18.20 -12.69 2.84
N ILE A 15 -17.06 -13.27 3.13
CA ILE A 15 -15.89 -13.33 2.28
C ILE A 15 -15.23 -14.71 2.43
N GLU A 16 -14.63 -15.26 1.38
CA GLU A 16 -13.82 -16.46 1.55
C GLU A 16 -12.66 -16.19 2.53
N PRO A 17 -12.45 -17.04 3.55
CA PRO A 17 -11.35 -16.86 4.49
C PRO A 17 -9.99 -16.75 3.77
N ALA A 18 -9.16 -15.83 4.24
CA ALA A 18 -7.77 -15.76 3.81
C ALA A 18 -7.07 -17.07 4.16
N ARG A 19 -6.19 -17.54 3.28
CA ARG A 19 -5.36 -18.73 3.52
C ARG A 19 -3.95 -18.28 3.81
N SER A 20 -3.21 -19.09 4.57
CA SER A 20 -1.80 -18.82 4.78
C SER A 20 -1.09 -18.60 3.44
N ARG A 21 -0.29 -17.54 3.33
CA ARG A 21 0.33 -16.96 2.11
C ARG A 21 -0.59 -16.05 1.29
N HIS A 22 -1.71 -15.60 1.81
CA HIS A 22 -2.49 -14.55 1.19
C HIS A 22 -1.72 -13.22 1.28
N MET A 23 -1.37 -12.64 0.13
CA MET A 23 -0.59 -11.39 0.05
C MET A 23 -1.26 -10.35 -0.88
N TRP A 24 -2.58 -10.35 -0.95
CA TRP A 24 -3.34 -9.47 -1.82
C TRP A 24 -4.30 -8.62 -1.01
N SER A 25 -4.33 -7.33 -1.30
CA SER A 25 -5.42 -6.49 -0.85
C SER A 25 -6.72 -6.92 -1.54
N ARG A 26 -7.71 -7.29 -0.75
CA ARG A 26 -9.06 -7.63 -1.21
C ARG A 26 -10.06 -6.59 -0.79
N SER A 27 -9.75 -5.86 0.27
CA SER A 27 -10.59 -4.81 0.83
C SER A 27 -9.79 -3.54 0.99
N SER A 28 -10.47 -2.41 0.96
CA SER A 28 -9.90 -1.09 1.20
C SER A 28 -10.79 -0.29 2.14
N VAL A 29 -10.24 0.73 2.77
CA VAL A 29 -10.99 1.61 3.67
C VAL A 29 -10.47 3.03 3.57
N ALA A 30 -11.37 4.00 3.59
CA ALA A 30 -11.05 5.42 3.70
C ALA A 30 -11.86 6.05 4.81
N LEU A 31 -11.31 7.07 5.46
CA LEU A 31 -11.98 7.90 6.44
C LEU A 31 -12.17 9.31 5.88
N THR A 32 -13.34 9.87 6.14
CA THR A 32 -13.65 11.27 5.93
C THR A 32 -14.19 11.88 7.24
N ALA A 33 -14.49 13.14 7.26
CA ALA A 33 -15.05 13.80 8.47
C ALA A 33 -16.37 13.14 8.94
N SER A 34 -17.20 12.64 8.00
CA SER A 34 -18.54 12.09 8.27
C SER A 34 -18.64 10.58 8.10
N HIS A 35 -17.82 9.96 7.25
CA HIS A 35 -17.98 8.55 6.87
C HIS A 35 -16.71 7.72 7.06
N ALA A 36 -16.92 6.43 7.32
CA ALA A 36 -15.96 5.37 7.06
C ALA A 36 -16.45 4.60 5.82
N VAL A 37 -15.68 4.64 4.74
CA VAL A 37 -16.06 4.01 3.47
C VAL A 37 -15.23 2.76 3.26
N VAL A 38 -15.88 1.63 2.99
CA VAL A 38 -15.23 0.33 2.78
C VAL A 38 -15.46 -0.13 1.35
N GLY A 39 -14.39 -0.45 0.64
CA GLY A 39 -14.41 -1.18 -0.61
C GLY A 39 -14.27 -2.67 -0.33
N GLN A 40 -15.27 -3.44 -0.74
CA GLN A 40 -15.34 -4.88 -0.47
C GLN A 40 -14.85 -5.68 -1.69
N TRP A 41 -14.39 -6.88 -1.42
CA TRP A 41 -13.78 -7.76 -2.41
C TRP A 41 -14.69 -8.12 -3.60
N ASP A 42 -16.01 -8.09 -3.40
CA ASP A 42 -17.02 -8.44 -4.40
C ASP A 42 -17.41 -7.26 -5.32
N GLY A 43 -16.83 -6.09 -5.08
CA GLY A 43 -17.13 -4.88 -5.85
C GLY A 43 -18.07 -3.91 -5.14
N THR A 44 -18.60 -4.26 -3.99
CA THR A 44 -19.44 -3.36 -3.19
C THR A 44 -18.62 -2.25 -2.53
N ILE A 45 -19.13 -1.04 -2.54
CA ILE A 45 -18.63 0.08 -1.74
C ILE A 45 -19.73 0.50 -0.79
N THR A 46 -19.44 0.48 0.51
CA THR A 46 -20.39 0.84 1.56
C THR A 46 -19.85 2.00 2.37
N ALA A 47 -20.63 3.06 2.51
CA ALA A 47 -20.35 4.17 3.43
C ALA A 47 -21.15 4.00 4.71
N PHE A 48 -20.44 4.09 5.82
CA PHE A 48 -20.99 4.05 7.16
C PHE A 48 -20.89 5.42 7.80
N ASP A 49 -21.96 5.89 8.42
CA ASP A 49 -21.88 7.06 9.30
C ASP A 49 -20.84 6.82 10.40
N ARG A 50 -19.91 7.75 10.53
CA ARG A 50 -18.75 7.59 11.43
C ARG A 50 -19.13 7.55 12.91
N GLN A 51 -20.29 8.10 13.29
CA GLN A 51 -20.75 8.15 14.69
C GLN A 51 -21.58 6.95 15.08
N SER A 52 -22.52 6.51 14.22
CA SER A 52 -23.44 5.41 14.50
C SER A 52 -22.96 4.06 13.98
N LEU A 53 -22.16 4.02 12.93
CA LEU A 53 -21.86 2.86 12.09
C LEU A 53 -23.07 2.30 11.33
N ASP A 54 -24.13 3.10 11.20
CA ASP A 54 -25.22 2.75 10.29
C ASP A 54 -24.78 2.94 8.83
N VAL A 55 -25.34 2.15 7.93
CA VAL A 55 -25.11 2.30 6.49
C VAL A 55 -25.86 3.52 5.99
N ASP A 56 -25.15 4.50 5.40
CA ASP A 56 -25.76 5.65 4.75
C ASP A 56 -26.07 5.36 3.29
N TRP A 57 -25.13 4.76 2.57
CA TRP A 57 -25.32 4.31 1.20
C TRP A 57 -24.44 3.12 0.85
N GLU A 58 -24.85 2.41 -0.20
CA GLU A 58 -24.13 1.27 -0.76
C GLU A 58 -24.25 1.30 -2.28
N VAL A 59 -23.16 1.04 -3.00
CA VAL A 59 -23.09 1.03 -4.46
C VAL A 59 -22.23 -0.11 -4.98
N ASP A 60 -22.45 -0.49 -6.22
CA ASP A 60 -21.68 -1.50 -6.95
C ASP A 60 -20.61 -0.83 -7.82
N HIS A 61 -19.34 -1.18 -7.56
CA HIS A 61 -18.17 -0.76 -8.33
C HIS A 61 -17.71 -1.93 -9.18
N THR A 62 -17.97 -1.93 -10.44
CA THR A 62 -17.78 -3.04 -11.41
C THR A 62 -16.53 -3.92 -11.20
N ASP A 63 -15.40 -3.33 -10.77
CA ASP A 63 -14.13 -4.02 -10.45
C ASP A 63 -13.97 -4.16 -8.93
N SER A 64 -13.07 -5.02 -8.44
CA SER A 64 -12.75 -5.09 -7.02
C SER A 64 -12.07 -3.78 -6.56
N PRO A 65 -12.65 -2.99 -5.64
CA PRO A 65 -12.12 -1.70 -5.20
C PRO A 65 -10.93 -1.91 -4.26
N ALA A 66 -9.75 -2.11 -4.83
CA ALA A 66 -8.51 -2.38 -4.10
C ALA A 66 -7.92 -1.16 -3.38
N GLY A 67 -8.36 0.05 -3.75
CA GLY A 67 -7.96 1.31 -3.13
C GLY A 67 -9.14 2.28 -3.01
N LEU A 68 -9.21 3.01 -1.91
CA LEU A 68 -10.15 4.08 -1.66
C LEU A 68 -9.43 5.31 -1.14
N LEU A 69 -9.80 6.50 -1.60
CA LEU A 69 -9.32 7.76 -1.04
C LEU A 69 -10.36 8.87 -1.19
N ALA A 70 -10.32 9.87 -0.30
CA ALA A 70 -11.13 11.07 -0.41
C ALA A 70 -10.51 12.05 -1.42
N PHE A 71 -11.35 12.67 -2.25
CA PHE A 71 -10.95 13.70 -3.21
C PHE A 71 -12.05 14.75 -3.34
N GLY A 72 -11.86 15.91 -2.73
CA GLY A 72 -12.92 16.92 -2.63
C GLY A 72 -14.12 16.38 -1.86
N ASP A 73 -15.31 16.51 -2.46
CA ASP A 73 -16.57 16.01 -1.92
C ASP A 73 -16.89 14.58 -2.39
N SER A 74 -15.90 13.87 -2.96
CA SER A 74 -16.07 12.54 -3.53
C SER A 74 -15.19 11.50 -2.85
N ILE A 75 -15.59 10.24 -2.95
CA ILE A 75 -14.75 9.08 -2.70
C ILE A 75 -14.28 8.50 -4.04
N ILE A 76 -12.99 8.34 -4.19
CA ILE A 76 -12.39 7.67 -5.35
C ILE A 76 -12.23 6.20 -5.01
N ALA A 77 -12.75 5.35 -5.89
CA ALA A 77 -12.49 3.92 -5.85
C ALA A 77 -11.58 3.52 -7.03
N ALA A 78 -10.49 2.84 -6.70
CA ALA A 78 -9.47 2.37 -7.63
C ALA A 78 -9.47 0.84 -7.65
N GLY A 79 -9.71 0.25 -8.82
CA GLY A 79 -10.05 -1.16 -8.92
C GLY A 79 -9.00 -2.06 -9.57
N ARG A 80 -9.20 -3.36 -9.38
CA ARG A 80 -8.60 -4.44 -10.14
C ARG A 80 -9.71 -5.24 -10.80
N GLY A 81 -9.65 -5.40 -12.11
CA GLY A 81 -10.65 -6.13 -12.88
C GLY A 81 -10.41 -5.99 -14.38
N GLU A 82 -11.43 -6.29 -15.18
CA GLU A 82 -11.33 -6.23 -16.64
C GLU A 82 -11.00 -4.83 -17.16
N LEU A 83 -11.44 -3.80 -16.46
CA LEU A 83 -11.26 -2.41 -16.86
C LEU A 83 -10.16 -1.68 -16.06
N GLY A 84 -9.77 -2.17 -14.86
CA GLY A 84 -8.95 -1.39 -13.94
C GLY A 84 -9.59 -0.04 -13.67
N ARG A 85 -10.86 -0.06 -13.26
CA ARG A 85 -11.69 1.14 -13.15
C ARG A 85 -11.25 2.05 -12.03
N ILE A 86 -11.24 3.36 -12.32
CA ILE A 86 -11.22 4.42 -11.33
C ILE A 86 -12.57 5.12 -11.43
N ALA A 87 -13.25 5.36 -10.32
CA ALA A 87 -14.52 6.08 -10.32
C ALA A 87 -14.63 6.98 -9.08
N ALA A 88 -15.27 8.14 -9.27
CA ALA A 88 -15.67 9.02 -8.19
C ALA A 88 -17.14 8.81 -7.85
N TYR A 89 -17.41 8.79 -6.56
CA TYR A 89 -18.76 8.70 -6.00
C TYR A 89 -18.95 9.88 -5.04
N ASP A 90 -20.07 10.58 -5.20
CA ASP A 90 -20.46 11.63 -4.28
C ASP A 90 -20.50 11.09 -2.84
N LEU A 91 -19.84 11.76 -1.91
CA LEU A 91 -19.62 11.25 -0.57
C LEU A 91 -20.91 11.17 0.27
N GLU A 92 -21.93 11.99 -0.02
CA GLU A 92 -23.18 12.00 0.72
C GLU A 92 -24.23 11.03 0.16
N THR A 93 -24.22 10.81 -1.14
CA THR A 93 -25.29 10.04 -1.81
C THR A 93 -24.85 8.71 -2.38
N GLY A 94 -23.55 8.53 -2.61
CA GLY A 94 -23.01 7.38 -3.31
C GLY A 94 -23.25 7.41 -4.83
N ASP A 95 -23.83 8.48 -5.38
CA ASP A 95 -24.04 8.61 -6.82
C ASP A 95 -22.69 8.68 -7.55
N ARG A 96 -22.53 7.86 -8.58
CA ARG A 96 -21.31 7.89 -9.39
C ARG A 96 -21.27 9.14 -10.26
N GLU A 97 -20.27 9.98 -10.07
CA GLU A 97 -20.07 11.23 -10.79
C GLU A 97 -19.36 10.99 -12.13
N TRP A 98 -18.29 10.21 -12.12
CA TRP A 98 -17.52 9.84 -13.30
C TRP A 98 -16.84 8.48 -13.13
N ALA A 99 -16.34 7.93 -14.24
CA ALA A 99 -15.50 6.74 -14.24
C ALA A 99 -14.51 6.77 -15.40
N TYR A 100 -13.33 6.21 -15.17
CA TYR A 100 -12.25 6.07 -16.11
C TYR A 100 -11.76 4.61 -16.13
N ALA A 101 -11.48 4.06 -17.31
CA ALA A 101 -10.98 2.70 -17.47
C ALA A 101 -9.50 2.72 -17.85
N THR A 102 -8.62 2.31 -16.96
CA THR A 102 -7.18 2.28 -17.26
C THR A 102 -6.82 1.28 -18.36
N ALA A 103 -7.69 0.29 -18.63
CA ALA A 103 -7.55 -0.63 -19.76
C ALA A 103 -7.48 0.09 -21.12
N ASP A 104 -7.99 1.32 -21.24
CA ASP A 104 -7.91 2.12 -22.46
C ASP A 104 -6.45 2.56 -22.73
N ASP A 105 -5.61 2.70 -21.69
CA ASP A 105 -4.20 3.07 -21.82
C ASP A 105 -3.26 1.86 -21.84
N ILE A 106 -3.51 0.87 -20.94
CA ILE A 106 -2.59 -0.24 -20.72
C ILE A 106 -3.04 -1.55 -21.39
N GLY A 107 -4.18 -1.52 -22.09
CA GLY A 107 -4.77 -2.66 -22.78
C GLY A 107 -5.67 -3.54 -21.90
N ALA A 108 -6.61 -4.22 -22.54
CA ALA A 108 -7.50 -5.18 -21.91
C ALA A 108 -6.74 -6.44 -21.42
N PRO A 109 -7.28 -7.19 -20.45
CA PRO A 109 -6.65 -8.41 -19.97
C PRO A 109 -6.55 -9.47 -21.05
N THR A 110 -5.47 -10.24 -21.05
CA THR A 110 -5.25 -11.35 -22.00
C THR A 110 -5.78 -12.68 -21.48
N SER A 111 -6.17 -12.75 -20.19
CA SER A 111 -6.81 -13.91 -19.58
C SER A 111 -7.57 -13.50 -18.30
N ASP A 112 -8.40 -14.41 -17.77
CA ASP A 112 -9.15 -14.23 -16.52
C ASP A 112 -8.26 -14.30 -15.27
N ARG A 113 -6.95 -14.44 -15.42
CA ARG A 113 -6.05 -14.50 -14.27
C ARG A 113 -5.91 -13.13 -13.63
N MET A 114 -6.09 -13.07 -12.33
CA MET A 114 -6.00 -11.83 -11.53
C MET A 114 -4.71 -11.01 -11.81
N PHE A 115 -3.57 -11.66 -12.09
CA PHE A 115 -2.31 -10.97 -12.40
C PHE A 115 -2.28 -10.28 -13.76
N GLU A 116 -3.08 -10.77 -14.70
CA GLU A 116 -3.14 -10.29 -16.07
C GLU A 116 -4.24 -9.26 -16.27
N GLN A 117 -5.05 -9.04 -15.22
CA GLN A 117 -6.05 -7.98 -15.21
C GLN A 117 -5.41 -6.61 -15.00
N PRO A 118 -5.95 -5.56 -15.64
CA PRO A 118 -5.66 -4.18 -15.26
C PRO A 118 -5.84 -3.96 -13.76
N TYR A 119 -4.85 -3.32 -13.17
CA TYR A 119 -4.81 -3.06 -11.74
C TYR A 119 -4.31 -1.65 -11.47
N VAL A 120 -5.13 -0.85 -10.84
CA VAL A 120 -4.71 0.43 -10.27
C VAL A 120 -4.00 0.14 -8.96
N VAL A 121 -2.68 0.26 -8.98
CA VAL A 121 -1.83 -0.15 -7.85
C VAL A 121 -1.83 0.86 -6.73
N ASP A 122 -1.97 2.14 -7.10
CA ASP A 122 -1.96 3.24 -6.15
C ASP A 122 -2.61 4.49 -6.74
N CYS A 123 -3.19 5.32 -5.87
CA CYS A 123 -3.75 6.63 -6.19
C CYS A 123 -3.41 7.62 -5.09
N VAL A 124 -3.06 8.84 -5.47
CA VAL A 124 -2.86 9.96 -4.54
C VAL A 124 -3.61 11.18 -5.02
N ALA A 125 -4.22 11.92 -4.10
CA ALA A 125 -4.96 13.12 -4.38
C ALA A 125 -4.09 14.37 -4.14
N GLY A 126 -4.14 15.30 -5.10
CA GLY A 126 -3.74 16.69 -4.92
C GLY A 126 -4.98 17.57 -4.66
N ASP A 127 -4.81 18.88 -4.66
CA ASP A 127 -5.93 19.81 -4.42
C ASP A 127 -7.01 19.75 -5.53
N ASP A 128 -6.58 19.66 -6.79
CA ASP A 128 -7.44 19.70 -7.98
C ASP A 128 -7.23 18.53 -8.94
N ARG A 129 -6.30 17.61 -8.61
CA ARG A 129 -5.90 16.47 -9.43
C ARG A 129 -5.83 15.18 -8.64
N LEU A 130 -6.22 14.12 -9.32
CA LEU A 130 -5.99 12.76 -8.89
C LEU A 130 -4.86 12.17 -9.73
N PHE A 131 -3.85 11.59 -9.08
CA PHE A 131 -2.80 10.82 -9.76
C PHE A 131 -3.02 9.34 -9.51
N ALA A 132 -2.98 8.54 -10.56
CA ALA A 132 -3.22 7.11 -10.47
C ALA A 132 -2.16 6.34 -11.26
N ALA A 133 -1.60 5.29 -10.66
CA ALA A 133 -0.70 4.37 -11.32
C ALA A 133 -1.40 3.04 -11.58
N ALA A 134 -1.47 2.63 -12.84
CA ALA A 134 -2.05 1.37 -13.25
C ALA A 134 -1.05 0.49 -14.00
N ARG A 135 -1.25 -0.83 -13.91
CA ARG A 135 -0.45 -1.81 -14.63
C ARG A 135 -1.25 -3.00 -15.08
N ARG A 136 -0.79 -3.64 -16.15
CA ARG A 136 -1.22 -4.95 -16.62
C ARG A 136 0.02 -5.80 -16.91
N TYR A 137 -0.02 -7.05 -16.49
CA TYR A 137 1.01 -8.03 -16.80
C TYR A 137 0.56 -8.90 -17.97
N GLU A 138 1.48 -9.19 -18.87
CA GLU A 138 1.25 -10.09 -19.98
C GLU A 138 2.35 -11.14 -20.04
N ARG A 139 1.96 -12.36 -20.43
CA ARG A 139 2.90 -13.46 -20.66
C ARG A 139 2.57 -14.17 -21.94
N ASP A 140 3.49 -14.10 -22.91
CA ASP A 140 3.47 -14.89 -24.14
C ASP A 140 4.66 -15.84 -24.17
N GLY A 141 4.41 -17.12 -23.93
CA GLY A 141 5.46 -18.14 -23.82
C GLY A 141 6.46 -17.84 -22.71
N GLU A 142 7.70 -17.53 -23.05
CA GLU A 142 8.78 -17.16 -22.14
C GLU A 142 8.87 -15.64 -21.94
N THR A 143 8.25 -14.85 -22.80
CA THR A 143 8.26 -13.38 -22.73
C THR A 143 7.32 -12.92 -21.61
N ARG A 144 7.78 -11.95 -20.84
CA ARG A 144 7.04 -11.34 -19.74
C ARG A 144 7.09 -9.83 -19.92
N GLU A 145 5.94 -9.21 -20.01
CA GLU A 145 5.83 -7.80 -20.31
C GLU A 145 4.93 -7.11 -19.29
N TRP A 146 5.29 -5.86 -18.98
CA TRP A 146 4.46 -4.95 -18.21
C TRP A 146 4.00 -3.82 -19.10
N HIS A 147 2.72 -3.51 -19.00
CA HIS A 147 2.13 -2.31 -19.57
C HIS A 147 1.65 -1.46 -18.40
N SER A 148 2.14 -0.25 -18.29
CA SER A 148 1.75 0.63 -17.19
C SER A 148 1.61 2.06 -17.62
N ALA A 149 0.74 2.77 -16.90
CA ALA A 149 0.51 4.19 -17.08
C ALA A 149 0.34 4.85 -15.71
N VAL A 150 0.90 6.04 -15.60
CA VAL A 150 0.57 7.00 -14.53
C VAL A 150 -0.20 8.12 -15.19
N SER A 151 -1.41 8.38 -14.72
CA SER A 151 -2.30 9.39 -15.30
C SER A 151 -2.68 10.43 -14.26
N ALA A 152 -2.73 11.70 -14.68
CA ALA A 152 -3.37 12.76 -13.92
C ALA A 152 -4.78 12.99 -14.45
N LEU A 153 -5.75 12.98 -13.54
CA LEU A 153 -7.15 13.24 -13.84
C LEU A 153 -7.59 14.52 -13.11
N ASP A 154 -8.40 15.35 -13.77
CA ASP A 154 -9.06 16.47 -13.13
C ASP A 154 -10.22 16.01 -12.23
N SER A 155 -10.86 16.94 -11.52
CA SER A 155 -11.98 16.64 -10.64
C SER A 155 -13.23 16.09 -11.37
N ALA A 156 -13.31 16.23 -12.69
CA ALA A 156 -14.36 15.67 -13.53
C ALA A 156 -13.98 14.31 -14.17
N GLY A 157 -12.79 13.78 -13.86
CA GLY A 157 -12.30 12.50 -14.35
C GLY A 157 -11.70 12.55 -15.76
N HIS A 158 -11.41 13.76 -16.31
CA HIS A 158 -10.74 13.87 -17.58
C HIS A 158 -9.23 13.73 -17.40
N VAL A 159 -8.60 12.92 -18.24
CA VAL A 159 -7.15 12.76 -18.25
C VAL A 159 -6.48 14.02 -18.79
N GLU A 160 -5.61 14.64 -18.01
CA GLU A 160 -4.80 15.79 -18.41
C GLU A 160 -3.50 15.35 -19.09
N TRP A 161 -2.85 14.33 -18.55
CA TRP A 161 -1.65 13.72 -19.13
C TRP A 161 -1.52 12.25 -18.69
N THR A 162 -0.73 11.49 -19.44
CA THR A 162 -0.38 10.11 -19.17
C THR A 162 1.11 9.88 -19.41
N TYR A 163 1.78 9.24 -18.44
CA TYR A 163 3.16 8.78 -18.55
C TYR A 163 3.16 7.24 -18.57
N ALA A 164 3.52 6.66 -19.71
CA ALA A 164 3.47 5.22 -19.95
C ALA A 164 4.86 4.62 -20.07
N VAL A 165 5.08 3.44 -19.46
CA VAL A 165 6.32 2.67 -19.51
C VAL A 165 6.05 1.16 -19.45
N ASP A 166 7.06 0.35 -19.80
CA ASP A 166 7.05 -1.11 -19.77
C ASP A 166 7.60 -1.69 -18.44
N ALA A 167 7.32 -1.01 -17.34
CA ALA A 167 7.73 -1.42 -15.99
C ALA A 167 6.51 -1.53 -15.06
N SER A 168 6.68 -2.17 -13.90
CA SER A 168 5.62 -2.36 -12.92
C SER A 168 5.66 -1.29 -11.83
N PRO A 169 4.80 -0.27 -11.83
CA PRO A 169 4.67 0.65 -10.70
C PRO A 169 4.17 -0.09 -9.47
N ILE A 170 4.50 0.43 -8.29
CA ILE A 170 4.13 -0.16 -7.00
C ILE A 170 3.64 0.88 -6.00
N ALA A 171 4.12 2.09 -6.04
CA ALA A 171 3.76 3.15 -5.11
C ALA A 171 3.81 4.52 -5.79
N LEU A 172 2.95 5.41 -5.32
CA LEU A 172 2.96 6.83 -5.61
C LEU A 172 3.10 7.63 -4.32
N ASP A 173 3.73 8.79 -4.39
CA ASP A 173 3.57 9.84 -3.39
C ASP A 173 3.65 11.21 -4.04
N TYR A 174 2.86 12.16 -3.53
CA TYR A 174 2.71 13.49 -4.08
C TYR A 174 3.18 14.56 -3.11
N ASN A 175 4.04 15.44 -3.59
CA ASN A 175 4.48 16.62 -2.85
C ASN A 175 3.84 17.90 -3.40
N PRO A 176 2.80 18.44 -2.74
CA PRO A 176 2.11 19.65 -3.19
C PRO A 176 3.00 20.90 -3.14
N SER A 177 4.02 20.94 -2.27
CA SER A 177 4.88 22.11 -2.11
C SER A 177 5.78 22.33 -3.32
N SER A 178 6.15 21.29 -4.04
CA SER A 178 7.06 21.35 -5.19
C SER A 178 6.44 20.91 -6.51
N ASP A 179 5.14 20.55 -6.52
CA ASP A 179 4.45 19.98 -7.68
C ASP A 179 5.18 18.76 -8.26
N ARG A 180 5.51 17.80 -7.40
CA ARG A 180 6.23 16.58 -7.77
C ARG A 180 5.46 15.33 -7.38
N LEU A 181 5.42 14.38 -8.30
CA LEU A 181 4.87 13.04 -8.10
C LEU A 181 6.01 12.02 -8.18
N ALA A 182 6.27 11.30 -7.10
CA ALA A 182 7.18 10.18 -7.08
C ALA A 182 6.46 8.91 -7.52
N VAL A 183 7.07 8.14 -8.41
CA VAL A 183 6.56 6.85 -8.92
C VAL A 183 7.62 5.79 -8.68
N GLY A 184 7.36 4.88 -7.74
CA GLY A 184 8.22 3.73 -7.50
C GLY A 184 7.89 2.58 -8.45
N TYR A 185 8.92 2.01 -9.10
CA TYR A 185 8.80 0.83 -9.98
C TYR A 185 9.49 -0.36 -9.35
N ASN A 186 8.73 -1.43 -9.14
CA ASN A 186 9.25 -2.65 -8.53
C ASN A 186 9.98 -3.55 -9.54
N ARG A 187 9.41 -3.70 -10.76
CA ARG A 187 9.96 -4.58 -11.79
C ARG A 187 10.18 -3.82 -13.08
N CYS A 188 11.44 -3.74 -13.46
CA CYS A 188 11.91 -3.12 -14.69
C CYS A 188 12.52 -4.24 -15.55
N MET A 189 11.70 -4.81 -16.44
CA MET A 189 12.06 -5.98 -17.29
C MET A 189 12.11 -5.63 -18.77
N GLY A 190 11.67 -4.42 -19.13
CA GLY A 190 11.65 -3.89 -20.48
C GLY A 190 12.75 -2.84 -20.70
N ASP A 191 12.45 -1.86 -21.55
CA ASP A 191 13.36 -0.74 -21.87
C ASP A 191 13.49 0.26 -20.71
N HIS A 192 12.45 0.35 -19.86
CA HIS A 192 12.49 1.17 -18.65
C HIS A 192 13.30 0.48 -17.56
N ASP A 193 14.44 1.07 -17.18
CA ASP A 193 15.43 0.48 -16.27
C ASP A 193 15.64 1.25 -14.94
N HIS A 194 14.80 2.27 -14.68
CA HIS A 194 14.89 3.07 -13.46
C HIS A 194 13.84 2.65 -12.42
N GLY A 195 14.27 2.46 -11.17
CA GLY A 195 13.38 2.11 -10.07
C GLY A 195 12.50 3.25 -9.58
N LEU A 196 12.88 4.50 -9.86
CA LEU A 196 12.16 5.69 -9.43
C LEU A 196 12.14 6.75 -10.52
N VAL A 197 10.96 7.28 -10.75
CA VAL A 197 10.74 8.46 -11.61
C VAL A 197 10.03 9.51 -10.76
N VAL A 198 10.53 10.73 -10.78
CA VAL A 198 9.80 11.88 -10.21
C VAL A 198 9.30 12.75 -11.36
N LEU A 199 7.99 12.88 -11.47
CA LEU A 199 7.30 13.62 -12.52
C LEU A 199 6.99 15.05 -12.05
N ASP A 200 6.98 15.96 -12.99
CA ASP A 200 6.34 17.26 -12.84
C ASP A 200 4.81 17.07 -12.99
N THR A 201 4.04 17.46 -11.99
CA THR A 201 2.61 17.17 -11.95
C THR A 201 1.78 17.98 -12.95
N THR A 202 2.33 19.09 -13.46
CA THR A 202 1.66 19.92 -14.47
C THR A 202 1.79 19.33 -15.86
N THR A 203 2.95 18.75 -16.17
CA THR A 203 3.28 18.31 -17.54
C THR A 203 3.30 16.80 -17.73
N GLY A 204 3.43 16.01 -16.63
CA GLY A 204 3.67 14.58 -16.70
C GLY A 204 5.08 14.18 -17.16
N GLU A 205 5.97 15.16 -17.35
CA GLU A 205 7.34 14.90 -17.81
C GLU A 205 8.26 14.53 -16.63
N PRO A 206 9.26 13.63 -16.82
CA PRO A 206 10.24 13.33 -15.80
C PRO A 206 11.07 14.56 -15.40
N ALA A 207 11.02 14.94 -14.13
CA ALA A 207 11.90 15.95 -13.56
C ALA A 207 13.29 15.37 -13.28
N TRP A 208 13.35 14.15 -12.75
CA TRP A 208 14.56 13.37 -12.56
C TRP A 208 14.25 11.87 -12.35
N LEU A 209 15.27 11.05 -12.49
CA LEU A 209 15.24 9.60 -12.41
C LEU A 209 16.25 9.12 -11.37
N TRP A 210 15.97 8.01 -10.72
CA TRP A 210 16.91 7.38 -9.80
C TRP A 210 16.77 5.86 -9.82
N ASP A 211 17.87 5.19 -9.57
CA ASP A 211 17.94 3.73 -9.45
C ASP A 211 18.91 3.35 -8.33
N PRO A 212 18.64 2.30 -7.53
CA PRO A 212 19.57 1.82 -6.51
C PRO A 212 20.90 1.29 -7.07
N GLY A 213 20.98 1.09 -8.38
CA GLY A 213 22.19 0.61 -9.06
C GLY A 213 22.44 -0.87 -8.86
N THR A 214 21.36 -1.66 -8.78
CA THR A 214 21.43 -3.11 -8.56
C THR A 214 21.20 -3.88 -9.86
N GLU A 215 21.79 -5.09 -9.95
CA GLU A 215 21.46 -6.03 -11.01
C GLU A 215 20.09 -6.68 -10.77
N GLY A 216 19.44 -7.15 -11.84
CA GLY A 216 18.15 -7.83 -11.79
C GLY A 216 16.95 -6.90 -11.95
N ASP A 217 15.75 -7.46 -11.92
CA ASP A 217 14.52 -6.77 -12.30
C ASP A 217 13.89 -5.96 -11.17
N ARG A 218 14.21 -6.28 -9.91
CA ARG A 218 13.60 -5.63 -8.76
C ARG A 218 14.33 -4.36 -8.37
N ARG A 219 13.60 -3.26 -8.23
CA ARG A 219 14.15 -1.94 -7.95
C ARG A 219 13.59 -1.35 -6.65
N VAL A 220 12.48 -0.64 -6.70
CA VAL A 220 11.90 0.11 -5.59
C VAL A 220 10.72 -0.66 -4.98
N GLY A 221 10.52 -0.55 -3.68
CA GLY A 221 9.40 -1.12 -2.93
C GLY A 221 8.33 -0.10 -2.60
N ASP A 222 8.75 1.09 -2.15
CA ASP A 222 7.84 2.16 -1.73
C ASP A 222 8.57 3.51 -1.69
N VAL A 223 7.81 4.61 -1.68
CA VAL A 223 8.30 6.00 -1.69
C VAL A 223 7.49 6.86 -0.74
N SER A 224 8.14 7.86 -0.09
CA SER A 224 7.44 8.83 0.75
C SER A 224 8.20 10.16 0.81
N PHE A 225 7.54 11.26 0.49
CA PHE A 225 8.11 12.61 0.58
C PHE A 225 8.20 13.10 2.04
N ASP A 226 9.26 13.82 2.34
CA ASP A 226 9.44 14.62 3.55
C ASP A 226 9.88 16.03 3.14
N GLY A 227 8.94 16.91 2.93
CA GLY A 227 9.18 18.18 2.25
C GLY A 227 9.79 17.94 0.86
N ASP A 228 10.94 18.56 0.56
CA ASP A 228 11.63 18.38 -0.73
C ASP A 228 12.52 17.13 -0.80
N ARG A 229 12.57 16.33 0.25
CA ARG A 229 13.32 15.07 0.28
C ARG A 229 12.39 13.90 0.01
N LEU A 230 12.96 12.79 -0.46
CA LEU A 230 12.21 11.58 -0.77
C LEU A 230 12.87 10.37 -0.10
N ALA A 231 12.13 9.71 0.77
CA ALA A 231 12.50 8.43 1.33
C ALA A 231 12.08 7.30 0.38
N VAL A 232 12.94 6.29 0.22
CA VAL A 232 12.74 5.20 -0.73
C VAL A 232 13.15 3.87 -0.11
N THR A 233 12.32 2.84 -0.25
CA THR A 233 12.74 1.45 -0.01
C THR A 233 13.26 0.81 -1.29
N SER A 234 14.38 0.11 -1.22
CA SER A 234 14.93 -0.62 -2.35
C SER A 234 14.73 -2.13 -2.21
N HIS A 235 13.95 -2.70 -3.11
CA HIS A 235 13.84 -4.15 -3.27
C HIS A 235 15.09 -4.75 -3.94
N GLY A 236 15.88 -3.94 -4.64
CA GLY A 236 17.11 -4.38 -5.28
C GLY A 236 18.15 -4.81 -4.24
N ASP A 237 18.59 -3.90 -3.38
CA ASP A 237 19.66 -4.12 -2.41
C ASP A 237 19.20 -4.18 -0.94
N LYS A 238 17.88 -4.17 -0.68
CA LYS A 238 17.26 -4.34 0.66
C LYS A 238 17.60 -3.22 1.64
N ARG A 239 17.70 -1.99 1.12
CA ARG A 239 18.07 -0.79 1.86
C ARG A 239 16.98 0.27 1.84
N GLY A 240 17.05 1.16 2.82
CA GLY A 240 16.35 2.45 2.84
C GLY A 240 17.28 3.58 2.39
N TYR A 241 16.72 4.55 1.71
CA TYR A 241 17.43 5.73 1.19
C TYR A 241 16.67 7.00 1.52
N LEU A 242 17.41 8.09 1.72
CA LEU A 242 16.89 9.46 1.61
C LEU A 242 17.59 10.16 0.45
N LEU A 243 16.78 10.75 -0.44
CA LEU A 243 17.23 11.50 -1.60
C LEU A 243 16.88 12.99 -1.41
N ASP A 244 17.68 13.90 -1.99
CA ASP A 244 17.32 15.32 -2.07
C ASP A 244 16.41 15.61 -3.28
N SER A 245 15.95 16.86 -3.41
CA SER A 245 15.08 17.33 -4.49
C SER A 245 15.64 17.15 -5.91
N SER A 246 16.90 16.77 -6.04
CA SER A 246 17.56 16.47 -7.33
C SER A 246 17.84 14.99 -7.55
N GLY A 247 17.34 14.11 -6.66
CA GLY A 247 17.57 12.66 -6.70
C GLY A 247 18.94 12.22 -6.20
N ARG A 248 19.73 13.12 -5.56
CA ARG A 248 21.02 12.72 -4.98
C ARG A 248 20.83 12.11 -3.60
N LYS A 249 21.48 10.96 -3.41
CA LYS A 249 21.47 10.27 -2.14
C LYS A 249 22.13 11.11 -1.03
N GLN A 250 21.38 11.36 0.05
CA GLN A 250 21.83 11.98 1.28
C GLN A 250 22.45 10.92 2.22
N TRP A 251 21.69 9.87 2.47
CA TRP A 251 22.15 8.72 3.25
C TRP A 251 21.45 7.42 2.79
N ARG A 252 21.89 6.30 3.34
CA ARG A 252 21.24 5.00 3.23
C ARG A 252 21.41 4.20 4.52
N VAL A 253 20.45 3.29 4.78
CA VAL A 253 20.48 2.35 5.89
C VAL A 253 20.27 0.91 5.41
N ASP A 254 20.94 -0.04 6.04
CA ASP A 254 20.73 -1.46 5.78
C ASP A 254 19.45 -1.91 6.51
N LEU A 255 18.43 -2.37 5.78
CA LEU A 255 17.16 -2.81 6.35
C LEU A 255 17.15 -4.32 6.55
N ALA A 256 17.28 -5.08 5.48
CA ALA A 256 17.27 -6.54 5.52
C ALA A 256 18.16 -7.11 4.41
N VAL A 257 19.40 -6.59 4.34
CA VAL A 257 20.42 -7.02 3.36
C VAL A 257 20.74 -8.51 3.49
N PRO A 258 21.16 -9.17 2.39
CA PRO A 258 21.53 -10.57 2.43
C PRO A 258 22.53 -10.87 3.56
N THR A 259 22.17 -11.81 4.42
CA THR A 259 22.90 -12.19 5.64
C THR A 259 23.00 -13.71 5.73
N GLU A 260 24.18 -14.22 6.08
CA GLU A 260 24.42 -15.65 6.31
C GLU A 260 23.80 -16.09 7.63
N ILE A 261 22.89 -17.05 7.58
CA ILE A 261 22.16 -17.59 8.73
C ILE A 261 22.06 -19.10 8.56
N ASP A 262 22.69 -19.85 9.47
CA ASP A 262 22.68 -21.31 9.49
C ASP A 262 23.08 -21.98 8.16
N GLY A 263 23.95 -21.32 7.39
CA GLY A 263 24.49 -21.82 6.11
C GLY A 263 23.62 -21.44 4.89
N GLU A 264 22.63 -20.59 5.07
CA GLU A 264 21.83 -20.01 3.98
C GLU A 264 21.97 -18.48 3.98
N THR A 265 22.06 -17.87 2.79
CA THR A 265 21.99 -16.41 2.67
C THR A 265 20.54 -15.97 2.58
N LEU A 266 20.06 -15.27 3.58
CA LEU A 266 18.68 -14.83 3.73
C LEU A 266 18.55 -13.32 3.64
N TYR A 267 17.43 -12.83 3.11
CA TYR A 267 17.05 -11.42 3.09
C TYR A 267 15.54 -11.25 3.30
N ALA A 268 15.08 -10.03 3.58
CA ALA A 268 13.67 -9.67 3.51
C ALA A 268 13.48 -8.45 2.60
N TYR A 269 12.26 -8.25 2.08
CA TYR A 269 11.96 -7.05 1.29
C TYR A 269 11.53 -5.90 2.21
N PRO A 270 12.12 -4.70 2.07
CA PRO A 270 11.58 -3.49 2.68
C PRO A 270 10.39 -3.00 1.86
N ASN A 271 9.18 -3.24 2.35
CA ASN A 271 7.95 -3.09 1.60
C ASN A 271 7.33 -1.70 1.70
N HIS A 272 7.45 -1.03 2.85
CA HIS A 272 6.80 0.25 3.08
C HIS A 272 7.76 1.26 3.70
N VAL A 273 7.48 2.54 3.43
CA VAL A 273 8.15 3.69 4.03
C VAL A 273 7.16 4.79 4.32
N HIS A 274 7.34 5.47 5.44
CA HIS A 274 6.65 6.73 5.74
C HIS A 274 7.66 7.73 6.28
N ALA A 275 7.61 8.97 5.76
CA ALA A 275 8.51 10.05 6.11
C ALA A 275 7.74 11.32 6.49
N HIS A 276 8.09 11.93 7.62
CA HIS A 276 7.49 13.18 8.06
C HIS A 276 8.42 13.91 9.04
N ASP A 277 8.54 15.24 8.87
CA ASP A 277 9.28 16.17 9.75
C ASP A 277 10.68 15.69 10.14
N GLY A 278 11.44 15.19 9.14
CA GLY A 278 12.82 14.72 9.32
C GLY A 278 12.95 13.34 9.93
N ARG A 279 11.90 12.57 10.04
CA ARG A 279 11.87 11.18 10.51
C ARG A 279 11.40 10.27 9.41
N VAL A 280 11.95 9.07 9.37
CA VAL A 280 11.59 8.06 8.36
C VAL A 280 11.43 6.71 9.03
N ALA A 281 10.28 6.06 8.83
CA ALA A 281 10.04 4.68 9.24
C ALA A 281 10.02 3.75 8.03
N PHE A 282 10.80 2.67 8.10
CA PHE A 282 10.87 1.60 7.10
C PHE A 282 10.31 0.30 7.65
N LEU A 283 9.48 -0.40 6.85
CA LEU A 283 8.87 -1.67 7.24
C LEU A 283 9.37 -2.79 6.33
N THR A 284 9.76 -3.91 6.93
CA THR A 284 10.21 -5.10 6.20
C THR A 284 9.17 -6.20 6.22
N GLY A 285 9.15 -7.01 5.17
CA GLY A 285 8.23 -8.13 4.99
C GLY A 285 8.88 -9.48 5.27
N ASN A 286 8.43 -10.49 4.52
CA ASN A 286 8.85 -11.88 4.67
C ASN A 286 10.31 -12.14 4.28
N THR A 287 10.90 -13.16 4.90
CA THR A 287 12.21 -13.70 4.55
C THR A 287 12.17 -14.54 3.28
N TYR A 288 13.21 -14.39 2.48
CA TYR A 288 13.49 -15.19 1.29
C TYR A 288 14.94 -15.66 1.29
N PRO A 289 15.25 -16.86 0.78
CA PRO A 289 16.62 -17.26 0.52
C PRO A 289 17.12 -16.62 -0.79
N GLU A 290 18.42 -16.36 -0.87
CA GLU A 290 19.06 -15.91 -2.10
C GLU A 290 19.07 -17.02 -3.15
N GLU A 291 19.28 -18.25 -2.73
CA GLU A 291 19.21 -19.44 -3.56
C GLU A 291 17.94 -20.26 -3.26
N GLY A 292 17.22 -20.66 -4.29
CA GLY A 292 15.99 -21.44 -4.12
C GLY A 292 14.73 -20.62 -3.99
N ARG A 293 13.67 -21.19 -3.40
CA ARG A 293 12.35 -20.56 -3.24
C ARG A 293 11.80 -20.61 -1.83
N GLU A 294 12.24 -21.59 -1.04
CA GLU A 294 11.72 -21.85 0.31
C GLU A 294 12.89 -22.00 1.29
N THR A 295 12.72 -21.54 2.49
CA THR A 295 13.67 -21.66 3.59
C THR A 295 12.93 -21.81 4.90
N GLU A 296 13.48 -22.58 5.84
CA GLU A 296 13.04 -22.60 7.24
C GLU A 296 13.74 -21.51 8.07
N GLY A 297 14.82 -20.95 7.53
CA GLY A 297 15.56 -19.86 8.18
C GLY A 297 14.75 -18.56 8.22
N ARG A 298 15.05 -17.69 9.18
CA ARG A 298 14.40 -16.40 9.36
C ARG A 298 15.45 -15.29 9.42
N HIS A 299 15.31 -14.28 8.57
CA HIS A 299 16.13 -13.08 8.65
C HIS A 299 15.81 -12.30 9.93
N PRO A 300 16.80 -11.77 10.68
CA PRO A 300 16.56 -11.03 11.94
C PRO A 300 15.62 -9.83 11.79
N HIS A 301 15.57 -9.25 10.59
CA HIS A 301 14.71 -8.11 10.29
C HIS A 301 13.46 -8.50 9.49
N GLU A 302 12.98 -9.74 9.59
CA GLU A 302 11.65 -10.11 9.08
C GLU A 302 10.56 -9.43 9.91
N HIS A 303 9.58 -8.79 9.24
CA HIS A 303 8.45 -8.09 9.88
C HIS A 303 8.90 -7.06 10.94
N ARG A 304 9.89 -6.25 10.60
CA ARG A 304 10.38 -5.19 11.48
C ARG A 304 10.01 -3.81 10.96
N ILE A 305 9.90 -2.87 11.88
CA ILE A 305 9.87 -1.45 11.62
C ILE A 305 11.14 -0.83 12.20
N LEU A 306 11.79 0.04 11.42
CA LEU A 306 12.96 0.82 11.83
C LEU A 306 12.67 2.29 11.57
N ALA A 307 12.72 3.12 12.61
CA ALA A 307 12.67 4.57 12.49
C ALA A 307 14.05 5.19 12.61
N VAL A 308 14.32 6.15 11.75
CA VAL A 308 15.58 6.91 11.72
C VAL A 308 15.30 8.42 11.68
N ASP A 309 16.29 9.20 12.11
CA ASP A 309 16.28 10.66 12.04
C ASP A 309 16.69 11.18 10.63
N SER A 310 16.74 12.50 10.51
CA SER A 310 17.12 13.18 9.27
C SER A 310 18.56 12.91 8.79
N GLU A 311 19.41 12.34 9.64
CA GLU A 311 20.80 11.95 9.36
C GLU A 311 20.93 10.45 9.07
N GLY A 312 19.83 9.69 9.20
CA GLY A 312 19.80 8.24 9.05
C GLY A 312 20.24 7.46 10.28
N SER A 313 20.30 8.13 11.45
CA SER A 313 20.58 7.48 12.73
C SER A 313 19.33 6.84 13.30
N GLU A 314 19.44 5.62 13.81
CA GLU A 314 18.33 4.91 14.43
C GLU A 314 17.74 5.68 15.61
N LEU A 315 16.43 5.89 15.62
CA LEU A 315 15.65 6.42 16.73
C LEU A 315 15.12 5.28 17.59
N TRP A 316 14.47 4.31 16.95
CA TRP A 316 13.94 3.10 17.57
C TRP A 316 13.68 2.04 16.50
N ASP A 317 13.51 0.81 16.95
CA ASP A 317 13.07 -0.31 16.13
C ASP A 317 12.01 -1.16 16.85
N GLY A 318 11.23 -1.95 16.10
CA GLY A 318 10.16 -2.77 16.64
C GLY A 318 9.83 -3.99 15.78
N ASP A 319 9.16 -4.96 16.41
CA ASP A 319 8.63 -6.15 15.74
C ASP A 319 7.16 -5.91 15.37
N LEU A 320 6.79 -6.08 14.09
CA LEU A 320 5.42 -5.98 13.61
C LEU A 320 4.61 -7.27 13.86
N GLY A 321 5.29 -8.37 14.10
CA GLY A 321 4.68 -9.66 14.36
C GLY A 321 4.15 -10.38 13.10
N GLY A 322 3.72 -9.67 12.06
CA GLY A 322 3.12 -10.24 10.86
C GLY A 322 3.33 -9.41 9.61
N PHE A 323 2.89 -9.94 8.49
CA PHE A 323 2.96 -9.29 7.19
C PHE A 323 2.08 -8.04 7.16
N VAL A 324 2.55 -6.99 6.50
CA VAL A 324 1.84 -5.72 6.31
C VAL A 324 1.45 -5.59 4.84
N HIS A 325 0.15 -5.42 4.56
CA HIS A 325 -0.38 -5.26 3.20
C HIS A 325 -0.23 -3.84 2.68
N GLY A 326 -0.41 -2.86 3.56
CA GLY A 326 -0.30 -1.44 3.30
C GLY A 326 -0.34 -0.70 4.63
N THR A 327 -0.07 0.59 4.62
CA THR A 327 -0.08 1.45 5.80
C THR A 327 -1.00 2.63 5.58
N ALA A 328 -1.44 3.27 6.66
CA ALA A 328 -2.05 4.59 6.63
C ALA A 328 -1.26 5.53 7.53
N ALA A 329 -1.13 6.79 7.15
CA ALA A 329 -0.35 7.74 7.94
C ALA A 329 -0.94 9.14 7.87
N GLU A 330 -0.74 9.89 8.96
CA GLU A 330 -1.04 11.31 9.05
C GLU A 330 -0.01 11.99 9.96
N GLY A 331 0.82 12.86 9.38
CA GLY A 331 1.91 13.49 10.10
C GLY A 331 2.90 12.46 10.66
N ASP A 332 3.21 12.55 11.95
CA ASP A 332 4.08 11.60 12.66
C ASP A 332 3.38 10.26 13.00
N ARG A 333 2.08 10.15 12.79
CA ARG A 333 1.31 8.96 13.11
C ARG A 333 1.29 7.97 11.96
N LEU A 334 1.75 6.75 12.21
CA LEU A 334 1.76 5.64 11.27
C LEU A 334 0.88 4.50 11.81
N VAL A 335 -0.12 4.10 11.02
CA VAL A 335 -1.07 3.03 11.33
C VAL A 335 -0.78 1.82 10.46
N VAL A 336 -0.51 0.69 11.10
CA VAL A 336 0.01 -0.52 10.46
C VAL A 336 -0.92 -1.70 10.73
N PRO A 337 -1.71 -2.13 9.75
CA PRO A 337 -2.50 -3.36 9.84
C PRO A 337 -1.57 -4.57 9.67
N CYS A 338 -1.33 -5.28 10.76
CA CYS A 338 -0.50 -6.47 10.78
C CYS A 338 -1.35 -7.71 10.54
N ALA A 339 -1.11 -8.37 9.43
CA ALA A 339 -1.78 -9.58 9.04
C ALA A 339 -1.06 -10.83 9.56
N GLN A 340 -1.16 -11.93 8.85
CA GLN A 340 -0.61 -13.23 9.19
C GLN A 340 0.93 -13.27 9.18
N ASN A 341 1.47 -14.09 10.06
CA ASN A 341 2.86 -14.55 9.96
C ASN A 341 2.86 -15.97 9.39
N PHE A 342 3.43 -16.17 8.22
CA PHE A 342 3.39 -17.46 7.50
C PHE A 342 4.09 -18.60 8.23
N ARG A 343 5.02 -18.29 9.13
CA ARG A 343 5.80 -19.26 9.89
C ARG A 343 5.21 -19.55 11.24
N VAL A 344 4.91 -18.51 11.99
CA VAL A 344 4.39 -18.61 13.36
C VAL A 344 2.95 -19.05 13.36
N ARG A 345 2.14 -18.59 12.40
CA ARG A 345 0.72 -18.92 12.24
C ARG A 345 -0.08 -18.70 13.54
N ASP A 346 0.30 -17.68 14.30
CA ASP A 346 -0.32 -17.32 15.56
C ASP A 346 -1.22 -16.09 15.38
N ALA A 347 -2.47 -16.22 15.79
CA ALA A 347 -3.42 -15.11 15.81
C ALA A 347 -2.96 -13.93 16.70
N ALA A 348 -2.02 -14.14 17.62
CA ALA A 348 -1.42 -13.05 18.39
C ALA A 348 -0.66 -12.02 17.52
N THR A 349 -0.34 -12.37 16.27
CA THR A 349 0.28 -11.45 15.29
C THR A 349 -0.73 -10.53 14.60
N HIS A 350 -2.03 -10.86 14.66
CA HIS A 350 -3.09 -10.10 14.03
C HIS A 350 -3.45 -8.87 14.86
N ALA A 351 -3.15 -7.70 14.36
CA ALA A 351 -3.38 -6.45 15.10
C ALA A 351 -3.38 -5.23 14.18
N LEU A 352 -4.02 -4.17 14.63
CA LEU A 352 -3.69 -2.81 14.22
C LEU A 352 -2.65 -2.28 15.19
N ARG A 353 -1.50 -1.84 14.69
CA ARG A 353 -0.48 -1.17 15.48
C ARG A 353 -0.37 0.29 15.09
N VAL A 354 -0.20 1.15 16.07
CA VAL A 354 -0.04 2.58 15.85
C VAL A 354 1.31 3.01 16.40
N PHE A 355 2.04 3.73 15.57
CA PHE A 355 3.37 4.23 15.87
C PHE A 355 3.39 5.75 15.77
N ASP A 356 4.19 6.38 16.60
CA ASP A 356 4.67 7.73 16.44
C ASP A 356 6.11 7.67 15.92
N LEU A 357 6.43 8.41 14.85
CA LEU A 357 7.76 8.33 14.22
C LEU A 357 8.91 8.67 15.17
N GLY A 358 8.67 9.51 16.18
CA GLY A 358 9.67 9.89 17.17
C GLY A 358 9.71 9.00 18.40
N ALA A 359 8.58 8.39 18.79
CA ALA A 359 8.42 7.71 20.07
C ALA A 359 8.28 6.19 19.99
N GLY A 360 7.99 5.63 18.81
CA GLY A 360 7.74 4.20 18.62
C GLY A 360 6.27 3.82 18.79
N GLU A 361 6.01 2.57 19.17
CA GLU A 361 4.64 2.03 19.29
C GLU A 361 3.86 2.74 20.41
N THR A 362 2.70 3.29 20.06
CA THR A 362 1.82 4.01 20.97
C THR A 362 0.55 3.23 21.33
N ALA A 363 0.07 2.37 20.42
CA ALA A 363 -1.11 1.54 20.66
C ALA A 363 -1.07 0.23 19.84
N THR A 364 -1.80 -0.78 20.34
CA THR A 364 -2.02 -2.05 19.65
C THR A 364 -3.43 -2.52 19.92
N GLU A 365 -4.22 -2.68 18.84
CA GLU A 365 -5.56 -3.25 18.88
C GLU A 365 -5.56 -4.62 18.19
N ARG A 366 -5.90 -5.67 18.94
CA ARG A 366 -5.88 -7.06 18.43
C ARG A 366 -7.21 -7.43 17.79
N VAL A 367 -7.12 -8.19 16.69
CA VAL A 367 -8.27 -8.80 16.02
C VAL A 367 -8.12 -10.33 15.96
N GLU A 368 -9.21 -11.03 15.75
CA GLU A 368 -9.21 -12.51 15.66
C GLU A 368 -8.81 -12.98 14.25
N GLY A 369 -9.29 -12.28 13.22
CA GLY A 369 -8.92 -12.50 11.83
C GLY A 369 -7.62 -11.78 11.45
N VAL A 370 -7.44 -11.47 10.18
CA VAL A 370 -6.28 -10.72 9.69
C VAL A 370 -6.64 -9.26 9.43
N ALA A 371 -5.80 -8.36 9.91
CA ALA A 371 -5.89 -6.93 9.61
C ALA A 371 -5.35 -6.68 8.18
N THR A 372 -6.18 -6.24 7.25
CA THR A 372 -5.82 -6.16 5.82
C THR A 372 -5.79 -4.76 5.26
N ALA A 373 -6.59 -3.84 5.79
CA ALA A 373 -6.61 -2.43 5.38
C ALA A 373 -6.83 -1.54 6.58
N ALA A 374 -6.26 -0.33 6.56
CA ALA A 374 -6.47 0.67 7.59
C ALA A 374 -6.54 2.07 7.00
N ALA A 375 -7.20 2.97 7.72
CA ALA A 375 -7.22 4.40 7.47
C ALA A 375 -7.09 5.17 8.78
N VAL A 376 -6.61 6.41 8.69
CA VAL A 376 -6.46 7.31 9.84
C VAL A 376 -6.96 8.71 9.47
N ASP A 377 -7.60 9.37 10.44
CA ASP A 377 -8.00 10.76 10.38
C ASP A 377 -7.98 11.32 11.82
N GLY A 378 -6.98 12.14 12.14
CA GLY A 378 -6.67 12.60 13.48
C GLY A 378 -6.41 11.45 14.46
N GLU A 379 -7.21 11.36 15.52
CA GLU A 379 -7.15 10.28 16.51
C GLU A 379 -7.97 9.05 16.12
N THR A 380 -8.81 9.16 15.08
CA THR A 380 -9.66 8.06 14.64
C THR A 380 -8.93 7.14 13.67
N VAL A 381 -9.08 5.86 13.89
CA VAL A 381 -8.59 4.80 12.98
C VAL A 381 -9.75 3.93 12.53
N ALA A 382 -9.65 3.47 11.29
CA ALA A 382 -10.49 2.41 10.75
C ALA A 382 -9.62 1.22 10.37
N LEU A 383 -10.16 0.01 10.56
CA LEU A 383 -9.49 -1.25 10.24
C LEU A 383 -10.49 -2.20 9.58
N VAL A 384 -10.10 -2.85 8.51
CA VAL A 384 -10.80 -3.99 7.95
C VAL A 384 -10.16 -5.28 8.43
N GLU A 385 -10.95 -6.11 9.12
CA GLU A 385 -10.61 -7.48 9.51
C GLU A 385 -11.21 -8.45 8.49
N GLU A 386 -10.41 -9.43 8.04
CA GLU A 386 -10.88 -10.54 7.22
C GLU A 386 -10.68 -11.87 7.95
N PRO A 387 -11.58 -12.86 7.75
CA PRO A 387 -11.40 -14.19 8.34
C PRO A 387 -10.21 -14.91 7.71
N ILE A 388 -9.58 -15.80 8.50
CA ILE A 388 -8.43 -16.61 8.07
C ILE A 388 -8.60 -18.08 8.45
N VAL A 389 -8.09 -18.96 7.58
CA VAL A 389 -7.92 -20.40 7.87
C VAL A 389 -6.45 -20.75 7.75
N TYR A 390 -5.81 -21.13 8.86
CA TYR A 390 -4.46 -21.68 8.84
C TYR A 390 -4.50 -23.15 8.42
N HIS A 391 -3.58 -23.56 7.54
CA HIS A 391 -3.57 -24.89 6.94
C HIS A 391 -3.54 -26.06 7.94
N ASP A 392 -2.94 -25.84 9.11
CA ASP A 392 -2.72 -26.91 10.10
C ASP A 392 -3.91 -27.08 11.03
N GLU A 393 -4.79 -26.08 11.15
CA GLU A 393 -5.88 -26.09 12.10
C GLU A 393 -7.23 -26.38 11.46
N GLY A 394 -7.42 -26.01 10.18
CA GLY A 394 -8.70 -26.17 9.47
C GLY A 394 -9.87 -25.38 10.09
N ALA A 395 -9.60 -24.57 11.12
CA ALA A 395 -10.57 -23.73 11.78
C ALA A 395 -10.50 -22.31 11.26
N GLU A 396 -11.66 -21.72 10.96
CA GLU A 396 -11.78 -20.32 10.62
C GLU A 396 -11.69 -19.46 11.88
N ARG A 397 -10.97 -18.34 11.78
CA ARG A 397 -10.81 -17.34 12.83
C ARG A 397 -11.18 -15.97 12.32
N GLY A 398 -11.81 -15.15 13.17
CA GLY A 398 -12.24 -13.80 12.88
C GLY A 398 -13.49 -13.74 12.01
N GLY A 399 -13.79 -12.58 11.49
CA GLY A 399 -14.92 -12.29 10.62
C GLY A 399 -14.58 -11.22 9.61
N TYR A 400 -15.50 -10.94 8.71
CA TYR A 400 -15.37 -9.81 7.80
C TYR A 400 -16.00 -8.59 8.47
N ARG A 401 -15.19 -7.66 8.96
CA ARG A 401 -15.65 -6.56 9.80
C ARG A 401 -14.90 -5.26 9.53
N LEU A 402 -15.63 -4.16 9.62
CA LEU A 402 -15.05 -2.84 9.84
C LEU A 402 -14.95 -2.60 11.34
N HIS A 403 -13.78 -2.18 11.82
CA HIS A 403 -13.56 -1.66 13.17
C HIS A 403 -13.26 -0.18 13.10
N LEU A 404 -13.83 0.62 14.00
CA LEU A 404 -13.68 2.08 14.02
C LEU A 404 -13.60 2.59 15.46
N GLY A 405 -12.67 3.49 15.74
CA GLY A 405 -12.55 4.15 17.03
C GLY A 405 -11.32 5.04 17.15
N THR A 406 -10.99 5.45 18.36
CA THR A 406 -9.79 6.26 18.67
C THR A 406 -8.75 5.40 19.36
N VAL A 407 -7.49 5.56 19.00
CA VAL A 407 -6.33 4.85 19.57
C VAL A 407 -5.21 5.81 19.92
#